data_37cee7840276dff084f2acdb0c699992
#
_entry.id   37cee7840276dff084f2acdb0c699992
#
_cell.length_a   1.000
_cell.length_b   1.000
_cell.length_c   1.000
_cell.angle_alpha   90.00
_cell.angle_beta   90.00
_cell.angle_gamma   90.00
#
_symmetry.space_group_name_H-M   'P 1'
#
loop_
_entity.id
_entity.type
_entity.pdbx_description
1 polymer ?
#
loop_
_entity_poly.entity_id
_entity_poly.type
_entity_poly.pdbx_seq_one_letter_code
_entity_poly.pdbx_strand_id
1 'polypeptide(L)'
;MVGYAQVDPVEQALAEQGITEALGKIVLVTAARYFNYVFNPISFFYCHDRNDRLACILAQVNNTFGEMHLYPLMTEESKSVDGRLRFCTDKQFHVSPFFPRKGQYEFRLTPFDEKIDNTIRYHLDNQLSLIARIFGSAVPLTTSSLAKAVIANPVCASLTMPRILWQAARLHWQRRLPVYEKPVPDNDLTIRPVPPSMIDRIGMNMVIGFLDRLPEGDLSLTTPDRKKMHFGQPGTQPSLELTIREY
;
A
#
# COMPACT_ATOMS: atom_id res chain seq x y z
N MET A 1 -7.47 12.07 -8.18
CA MET A 1 -6.49 13.04 -8.72
C MET A 1 -5.50 12.27 -9.57
N VAL A 2 -5.16 12.76 -10.72
CA VAL A 2 -4.11 12.22 -11.59
C VAL A 2 -2.93 13.18 -11.51
N GLY A 3 -1.76 12.67 -11.24
CA GLY A 3 -0.53 13.46 -11.13
C GLY A 3 0.67 12.67 -11.61
N TYR A 4 1.78 13.35 -11.82
CA TYR A 4 3.05 12.69 -12.11
C TYR A 4 3.73 12.35 -10.79
N ALA A 5 4.12 11.08 -10.61
CA ALA A 5 4.92 10.66 -9.47
C ALA A 5 6.40 10.90 -9.73
N GLN A 6 7.19 11.02 -8.66
CA GLN A 6 8.65 10.97 -8.80
C GLN A 6 9.05 9.58 -9.30
N VAL A 7 9.94 9.55 -10.27
CA VAL A 7 10.34 8.32 -10.99
C VAL A 7 11.20 7.42 -10.09
N ASP A 8 12.16 8.00 -9.38
CA ASP A 8 13.16 7.28 -8.61
C ASP A 8 12.63 6.23 -7.62
N PRO A 9 11.64 6.52 -6.74
CA PRO A 9 11.12 5.51 -5.82
C PRO A 9 10.34 4.40 -6.52
N VAL A 10 9.70 4.73 -7.64
CA VAL A 10 8.95 3.75 -8.44
C VAL A 10 9.90 2.87 -9.23
N GLU A 11 10.96 3.45 -9.82
CA GLU A 11 12.01 2.70 -10.51
C GLU A 11 12.74 1.76 -9.56
N GLN A 12 13.05 2.20 -8.34
CA GLN A 12 13.65 1.34 -7.33
C GLN A 12 12.74 0.15 -6.99
N ALA A 13 11.46 0.39 -6.75
CA ALA A 13 10.49 -0.67 -6.46
C ALA A 13 10.32 -1.64 -7.65
N LEU A 14 10.43 -1.15 -8.88
CA LEU A 14 10.40 -1.97 -10.09
C LEU A 14 11.69 -2.78 -10.27
N ALA A 15 12.85 -2.15 -10.03
CA ALA A 15 14.15 -2.81 -10.12
C ALA A 15 14.28 -3.97 -9.11
N GLU A 16 13.76 -3.80 -7.89
CA GLU A 16 13.68 -4.85 -6.88
C GLU A 16 12.83 -6.05 -7.34
N GLN A 17 11.93 -5.82 -8.31
CA GLN A 17 11.12 -6.87 -8.96
C GLN A 17 11.72 -7.38 -10.27
N GLY A 18 12.96 -7.00 -10.59
CA GLY A 18 13.62 -7.40 -11.83
C GLY A 18 13.15 -6.62 -13.08
N ILE A 19 12.37 -5.57 -12.91
CA ILE A 19 11.88 -4.73 -13.99
C ILE A 19 12.90 -3.60 -14.18
N THR A 20 13.81 -3.80 -15.14
CA THR A 20 14.94 -2.89 -15.44
C THR A 20 14.70 -2.00 -16.65
N GLU A 21 13.52 -2.06 -17.25
CA GLU A 21 13.20 -1.19 -18.38
C GLU A 21 13.17 0.27 -17.95
N ALA A 22 13.87 1.10 -18.70
CA ALA A 22 13.89 2.53 -18.43
C ALA A 22 12.51 3.13 -18.69
N LEU A 23 11.92 3.66 -17.61
CA LEU A 23 10.63 4.31 -17.68
C LEU A 23 10.73 5.69 -18.33
N GLY A 24 9.72 6.04 -19.11
CA GLY A 24 9.57 7.36 -19.72
C GLY A 24 8.63 8.24 -18.89
N LYS A 25 7.39 7.77 -18.68
CA LYS A 25 6.32 8.52 -18.04
C LYS A 25 5.57 7.66 -17.05
N ILE A 26 5.25 8.21 -15.88
CA ILE A 26 4.41 7.55 -14.88
C ILE A 26 3.16 8.40 -14.64
N VAL A 27 1.99 7.80 -14.82
CA VAL A 27 0.71 8.43 -14.51
C VAL A 27 0.18 7.85 -13.21
N LEU A 28 0.00 8.70 -12.20
CA LEU A 28 -0.51 8.31 -10.89
C LEU A 28 -2.02 8.59 -10.78
N VAL A 29 -2.77 7.55 -10.46
CA VAL A 29 -4.18 7.62 -10.08
C VAL A 29 -4.30 7.32 -8.60
N THR A 30 -4.68 8.30 -7.78
CA THR A 30 -4.71 8.18 -6.32
C THR A 30 -5.80 9.06 -5.70
N ALA A 31 -6.12 8.81 -4.42
CA ALA A 31 -7.02 9.67 -3.68
C ALA A 31 -6.35 11.01 -3.32
N ALA A 32 -7.10 12.10 -3.46
CA ALA A 32 -6.63 13.42 -3.06
C ALA A 32 -6.65 13.59 -1.54
N ARG A 33 -5.67 14.37 -1.03
CA ARG A 33 -5.65 14.81 0.36
C ARG A 33 -6.58 16.02 0.52
N TYR A 34 -7.50 15.95 1.49
CA TYR A 34 -8.40 17.04 1.85
C TYR A 34 -8.09 17.49 3.28
N PHE A 35 -7.85 18.79 3.47
CA PHE A 35 -7.61 19.37 4.81
C PHE A 35 -6.62 18.54 5.66
N ASN A 36 -5.49 18.19 5.07
CA ASN A 36 -4.43 17.37 5.65
C ASN A 36 -4.83 15.89 5.97
N TYR A 37 -6.02 15.44 5.59
CA TYR A 37 -6.46 14.07 5.73
C TYR A 37 -6.58 13.37 4.38
N VAL A 38 -6.14 12.13 4.30
CA VAL A 38 -6.34 11.26 3.13
C VAL A 38 -6.73 9.86 3.60
N PHE A 39 -7.76 9.31 2.98
CA PHE A 39 -8.03 7.89 3.01
C PHE A 39 -7.81 7.35 1.60
N ASN A 40 -6.74 6.62 1.43
CA ASN A 40 -6.32 6.10 0.13
C ASN A 40 -6.14 4.58 0.21
N PRO A 41 -7.18 3.79 -0.07
CA PRO A 41 -7.09 2.33 -0.01
C PRO A 41 -6.25 1.74 -1.14
N ILE A 42 -6.15 2.45 -2.27
CA ILE A 42 -5.37 1.99 -3.42
C ILE A 42 -4.92 3.16 -4.30
N SER A 43 -3.70 3.05 -4.82
CA SER A 43 -3.16 3.89 -5.91
C SER A 43 -2.73 3.01 -7.07
N PHE A 44 -2.82 3.54 -8.28
CA PHE A 44 -2.33 2.90 -9.49
C PHE A 44 -1.27 3.78 -10.14
N PHE A 45 -0.09 3.22 -10.41
CA PHE A 45 0.97 3.85 -11.17
C PHE A 45 1.02 3.17 -12.54
N TYR A 46 0.61 3.89 -13.57
CA TYR A 46 0.69 3.45 -14.95
C TYR A 46 2.06 3.83 -15.49
N CYS A 47 2.94 2.86 -15.61
CA CYS A 47 4.33 3.04 -16.01
C CYS A 47 4.46 2.81 -17.50
N HIS A 48 4.88 3.84 -18.24
CA HIS A 48 5.10 3.80 -19.67
C HIS A 48 6.60 3.73 -19.98
N ASP A 49 6.96 3.05 -21.06
CA ASP A 49 8.31 3.04 -21.60
C ASP A 49 8.63 4.39 -22.28
N ARG A 50 9.86 4.50 -22.82
CA ARG A 50 10.31 5.71 -23.56
C ARG A 50 9.53 5.96 -24.87
N ASN A 51 8.80 4.96 -25.36
CA ASN A 51 7.97 5.05 -26.57
C ASN A 51 6.50 5.31 -26.23
N ASP A 52 6.20 5.72 -24.98
CA ASP A 52 4.85 5.96 -24.44
C ASP A 52 3.93 4.71 -24.47
N ARG A 53 4.50 3.51 -24.50
CA ARG A 53 3.74 2.26 -24.39
C ARG A 53 3.63 1.88 -22.92
N LEU A 54 2.47 1.42 -22.51
CA LEU A 54 2.25 0.95 -21.14
C LEU A 54 3.04 -0.35 -20.92
N ALA A 55 4.08 -0.30 -20.10
CA ALA A 55 4.93 -1.43 -19.74
C ALA A 55 4.36 -2.23 -18.57
N CYS A 56 3.97 -1.55 -17.50
CA CYS A 56 3.38 -2.19 -16.34
C CYS A 56 2.44 -1.24 -15.58
N ILE A 57 1.65 -1.81 -14.67
CA ILE A 57 0.85 -1.06 -13.71
C ILE A 57 1.25 -1.54 -12.31
N LEU A 58 1.71 -0.62 -11.46
CA LEU A 58 1.89 -0.92 -10.04
C LEU A 58 0.60 -0.58 -9.28
N ALA A 59 0.00 -1.56 -8.65
CA ALA A 59 -1.15 -1.34 -7.77
C ALA A 59 -0.66 -1.32 -6.32
N GLN A 60 -0.61 -0.14 -5.71
CA GLN A 60 -0.29 0.05 -4.31
C GLN A 60 -1.57 -0.05 -3.49
N VAL A 61 -1.68 -1.10 -2.69
CA VAL A 61 -2.82 -1.32 -1.79
C VAL A 61 -2.41 -0.94 -0.38
N ASN A 62 -3.23 -0.12 0.28
CA ASN A 62 -3.01 0.32 1.66
C ASN A 62 -4.05 -0.33 2.59
N ASN A 63 -3.64 -0.65 3.81
CA ASN A 63 -4.57 -1.09 4.86
C ASN A 63 -4.79 0.01 5.91
N THR A 64 -5.68 -0.26 6.88
CA THR A 64 -5.94 0.65 8.00
C THR A 64 -4.89 0.53 9.11
N PHE A 65 -3.95 -0.39 9.00
CA PHE A 65 -2.86 -0.60 9.96
C PHE A 65 -1.59 0.21 9.62
N GLY A 66 -1.66 1.07 8.59
CA GLY A 66 -0.54 1.89 8.15
C GLY A 66 0.49 1.14 7.32
N GLU A 67 0.13 0.01 6.74
CA GLU A 67 0.98 -0.74 5.82
C GLU A 67 0.50 -0.57 4.38
N MET A 68 1.42 -0.73 3.44
CA MET A 68 1.13 -0.80 2.02
C MET A 68 1.79 -2.02 1.39
N HIS A 69 1.23 -2.49 0.29
CA HIS A 69 1.77 -3.58 -0.50
C HIS A 69 1.70 -3.22 -1.98
N LEU A 70 2.77 -3.53 -2.71
CA LEU A 70 2.88 -3.27 -4.13
C LEU A 70 2.61 -4.56 -4.92
N TYR A 71 1.65 -4.49 -5.85
CA TYR A 71 1.38 -5.54 -6.83
C TYR A 71 1.89 -5.08 -8.19
N PRO A 72 3.02 -5.60 -8.68
CA PRO A 72 3.47 -5.35 -10.05
C PRO A 72 2.61 -6.18 -11.03
N LEU A 73 2.00 -5.50 -11.99
CA LEU A 73 1.11 -6.07 -13.00
C LEU A 73 1.73 -5.82 -14.38
N MET A 74 2.42 -6.82 -14.92
CA MET A 74 3.12 -6.70 -16.19
C MET A 74 2.15 -6.75 -17.36
N THR A 75 2.25 -5.79 -18.28
CA THR A 75 1.33 -5.70 -19.43
C THR A 75 1.44 -6.91 -20.36
N GLU A 76 2.62 -7.51 -20.47
CA GLU A 76 2.85 -8.71 -21.26
C GLU A 76 2.06 -9.93 -20.75
N GLU A 77 1.80 -10.01 -19.44
CA GLU A 77 1.02 -11.06 -18.80
C GLU A 77 -0.49 -10.80 -18.87
N SER A 78 -0.89 -9.63 -19.33
CA SER A 78 -2.30 -9.22 -19.35
C SER A 78 -3.07 -9.90 -20.48
N LYS A 79 -4.36 -10.13 -20.20
CA LYS A 79 -5.33 -10.51 -21.24
C LYS A 79 -6.27 -9.32 -21.47
N SER A 80 -6.49 -8.96 -22.73
CA SER A 80 -7.49 -7.94 -23.05
C SER A 80 -8.88 -8.56 -22.97
N VAL A 81 -9.74 -8.00 -22.12
CA VAL A 81 -11.14 -8.40 -21.96
C VAL A 81 -12.00 -7.14 -21.93
N ASP A 82 -12.91 -7.00 -22.87
CA ASP A 82 -13.80 -5.83 -23.00
C ASP A 82 -13.06 -4.50 -22.97
N GLY A 83 -11.91 -4.41 -23.67
CA GLY A 83 -11.09 -3.19 -23.72
C GLY A 83 -10.32 -2.86 -22.43
N ARG A 84 -10.33 -3.78 -21.46
CA ARG A 84 -9.57 -3.66 -20.20
C ARG A 84 -8.48 -4.71 -20.13
N LEU A 85 -7.40 -4.36 -19.43
CA LEU A 85 -6.32 -5.29 -19.10
C LEU A 85 -6.74 -6.11 -17.88
N ARG A 86 -6.65 -7.42 -18.01
CA ARG A 86 -6.96 -8.36 -16.94
C ARG A 86 -5.68 -9.00 -16.43
N PHE A 87 -5.47 -8.91 -15.11
CA PHE A 87 -4.36 -9.54 -14.41
C PHE A 87 -4.90 -10.41 -13.28
N CYS A 88 -4.23 -11.52 -13.00
CA CYS A 88 -4.55 -12.38 -11.87
C CYS A 88 -3.28 -12.55 -11.02
N THR A 89 -3.40 -12.35 -9.71
CA THR A 89 -2.29 -12.52 -8.77
C THR A 89 -2.79 -13.05 -7.43
N ASP A 90 -1.93 -13.74 -6.70
CA ASP A 90 -2.25 -14.21 -5.37
C ASP A 90 -2.36 -13.05 -4.39
N LYS A 91 -3.33 -13.14 -3.48
CA LYS A 91 -3.49 -12.16 -2.41
C LYS A 91 -2.42 -12.38 -1.35
N GLN A 92 -1.43 -11.48 -1.31
CA GLN A 92 -0.30 -11.53 -0.37
C GLN A 92 -0.44 -10.56 0.80
N PHE A 93 -1.41 -9.64 0.74
CA PHE A 93 -1.57 -8.55 1.70
C PHE A 93 -2.85 -8.66 2.54
N HIS A 94 -2.72 -8.41 3.85
CA HIS A 94 -3.86 -8.39 4.77
C HIS A 94 -4.48 -7.00 4.81
N VAL A 95 -5.60 -6.83 4.13
CA VAL A 95 -6.27 -5.53 3.98
C VAL A 95 -7.38 -5.32 5.01
N SER A 96 -8.06 -6.40 5.41
CA SER A 96 -9.25 -6.33 6.26
C SER A 96 -9.30 -7.52 7.21
N PRO A 97 -9.74 -7.32 8.46
CA PRO A 97 -9.86 -8.42 9.42
C PRO A 97 -10.93 -9.47 9.04
N PHE A 98 -11.81 -9.17 8.07
CA PHE A 98 -12.89 -10.09 7.64
C PHE A 98 -12.48 -11.02 6.50
N PHE A 99 -11.28 -10.87 5.95
CA PHE A 99 -10.78 -11.70 4.86
C PHE A 99 -9.37 -12.18 5.16
N PRO A 100 -9.10 -13.48 5.00
CA PRO A 100 -7.75 -14.01 5.19
C PRO A 100 -6.79 -13.46 4.14
N ARG A 101 -5.47 -13.62 4.36
CA ARG A 101 -4.44 -13.24 3.39
C ARG A 101 -4.39 -14.17 2.17
N LYS A 102 -5.05 -15.31 2.18
CA LYS A 102 -5.15 -16.25 1.07
C LYS A 102 -6.18 -15.80 0.01
N GLY A 103 -6.12 -16.43 -1.17
CA GLY A 103 -7.02 -16.20 -2.29
C GLY A 103 -6.36 -15.43 -3.41
N GLN A 104 -7.15 -15.01 -4.39
CA GLN A 104 -6.65 -14.37 -5.59
C GLN A 104 -7.34 -13.04 -5.86
N TYR A 105 -6.57 -12.08 -6.36
CA TYR A 105 -7.07 -10.86 -6.94
C TYR A 105 -7.11 -10.97 -8.46
N GLU A 106 -8.22 -10.58 -9.04
CA GLU A 106 -8.38 -10.31 -10.45
C GLU A 106 -8.52 -8.80 -10.64
N PHE A 107 -7.51 -8.18 -11.21
CA PHE A 107 -7.53 -6.77 -11.59
C PHE A 107 -8.06 -6.64 -13.02
N ARG A 108 -9.05 -5.79 -13.23
CA ARG A 108 -9.53 -5.35 -14.54
C ARG A 108 -9.33 -3.86 -14.61
N LEU A 109 -8.30 -3.45 -15.33
CA LEU A 109 -7.83 -2.07 -15.36
C LEU A 109 -7.99 -1.49 -16.76
N THR A 110 -8.56 -0.30 -16.85
CA THR A 110 -8.59 0.45 -18.11
C THR A 110 -7.20 1.04 -18.35
N PRO A 111 -6.59 0.85 -19.55
CA PRO A 111 -5.45 1.68 -19.94
C PRO A 111 -5.83 3.14 -19.75
N PHE A 112 -5.02 3.88 -18.96
CA PHE A 112 -5.39 5.25 -18.60
C PHE A 112 -5.36 6.16 -19.83
N ASP A 113 -6.52 6.75 -20.11
CA ASP A 113 -6.71 7.84 -21.04
C ASP A 113 -7.49 8.94 -20.29
N GLU A 114 -8.61 9.41 -20.81
CA GLU A 114 -9.48 10.38 -20.12
C GLU A 114 -10.42 9.74 -19.10
N LYS A 115 -10.62 8.44 -19.18
CA LYS A 115 -11.53 7.67 -18.30
C LYS A 115 -10.81 6.55 -17.62
N ILE A 116 -11.20 6.29 -16.38
CA ILE A 116 -10.80 5.10 -15.63
C ILE A 116 -12.03 4.28 -15.27
N ASP A 117 -11.89 2.96 -15.31
CA ASP A 117 -12.85 2.00 -14.79
C ASP A 117 -12.08 0.77 -14.31
N ASN A 118 -11.50 0.92 -13.12
CA ASN A 118 -10.66 -0.09 -12.51
C ASN A 118 -11.48 -0.93 -11.53
N THR A 119 -11.51 -2.21 -11.74
CA THR A 119 -12.22 -3.17 -10.90
C THR A 119 -11.24 -4.19 -10.34
N ILE A 120 -11.32 -4.43 -9.03
CA ILE A 120 -10.60 -5.49 -8.33
C ILE A 120 -11.63 -6.47 -7.83
N ARG A 121 -11.47 -7.73 -8.20
CA ARG A 121 -12.30 -8.84 -7.75
C ARG A 121 -11.47 -9.75 -6.88
N TYR A 122 -11.92 -10.00 -5.68
CA TYR A 122 -11.29 -10.93 -4.76
C TYR A 122 -12.01 -12.26 -4.77
N HIS A 123 -11.27 -13.31 -5.03
CA HIS A 123 -11.75 -14.68 -5.02
C HIS A 123 -11.13 -15.45 -3.85
N LEU A 124 -11.99 -16.07 -3.04
CA LEU A 124 -11.60 -16.96 -1.96
C LEU A 124 -12.20 -18.34 -2.24
N ASP A 125 -11.37 -19.38 -2.26
CA ASP A 125 -11.76 -20.75 -2.55
C ASP A 125 -12.58 -20.86 -3.87
N ASN A 126 -12.11 -20.16 -4.92
CA ASN A 126 -12.73 -20.02 -6.24
C ASN A 126 -14.10 -19.32 -6.26
N GLN A 127 -14.52 -18.71 -5.16
CA GLN A 127 -15.77 -17.95 -5.10
C GLN A 127 -15.48 -16.46 -5.04
N LEU A 128 -16.24 -15.67 -5.80
CA LEU A 128 -16.17 -14.22 -5.76
C LEU A 128 -16.67 -13.71 -4.41
N SER A 129 -15.77 -13.14 -3.61
CA SER A 129 -16.05 -12.72 -2.23
C SER A 129 -16.16 -11.20 -2.08
N LEU A 130 -15.45 -10.42 -2.92
CA LEU A 130 -15.48 -8.96 -2.88
C LEU A 130 -15.27 -8.38 -4.28
N ILE A 131 -15.94 -7.26 -4.54
CA ILE A 131 -15.68 -6.39 -5.71
C ILE A 131 -15.42 -4.98 -5.20
N ALA A 132 -14.28 -4.42 -5.56
CA ALA A 132 -13.98 -3.00 -5.42
C ALA A 132 -13.85 -2.37 -6.80
N ARG A 133 -14.42 -1.18 -7.00
CA ARG A 133 -14.38 -0.49 -8.30
C ARG A 133 -14.11 0.99 -8.10
N ILE A 134 -13.23 1.53 -8.91
CA ILE A 134 -12.95 2.97 -9.04
C ILE A 134 -13.23 3.35 -10.48
N PHE A 135 -14.12 4.31 -10.68
CA PHE A 135 -14.45 4.79 -12.01
C PHE A 135 -14.64 6.30 -12.03
N GLY A 136 -14.36 6.91 -13.17
CA GLY A 136 -14.51 8.35 -13.34
C GLY A 136 -13.95 8.84 -14.66
N SER A 137 -14.12 10.14 -14.92
CA SER A 137 -13.54 10.83 -16.06
C SER A 137 -12.58 11.91 -15.58
N ALA A 138 -11.47 12.07 -16.29
CA ALA A 138 -10.52 13.14 -16.02
C ALA A 138 -11.16 14.52 -16.34
N VAL A 139 -10.92 15.46 -15.44
CA VAL A 139 -11.32 16.85 -15.62
C VAL A 139 -10.07 17.69 -15.41
N PRO A 140 -9.80 18.69 -16.29
CA PRO A 140 -8.66 19.58 -16.10
C PRO A 140 -8.68 20.24 -14.72
N LEU A 141 -7.52 20.22 -14.04
CA LEU A 141 -7.38 20.81 -12.71
C LEU A 141 -7.27 22.33 -12.83
N THR A 142 -8.40 23.00 -12.63
CA THR A 142 -8.51 24.46 -12.56
C THR A 142 -9.03 24.87 -11.19
N THR A 143 -8.86 26.13 -10.80
CA THR A 143 -9.43 26.64 -9.55
C THR A 143 -10.94 26.40 -9.46
N SER A 144 -11.65 26.54 -10.57
CA SER A 144 -13.10 26.31 -10.65
C SER A 144 -13.46 24.82 -10.48
N SER A 145 -12.75 23.91 -11.17
CA SER A 145 -13.01 22.47 -11.04
C SER A 145 -12.65 21.96 -9.64
N LEU A 146 -11.56 22.47 -9.05
CA LEU A 146 -11.18 22.15 -7.68
C LEU A 146 -12.23 22.65 -6.68
N ALA A 147 -12.66 23.91 -6.80
CA ALA A 147 -13.70 24.48 -5.94
C ALA A 147 -15.00 23.67 -6.02
N LYS A 148 -15.45 23.32 -7.23
CA LYS A 148 -16.62 22.45 -7.42
C LYS A 148 -16.47 21.10 -6.74
N ALA A 149 -15.30 20.45 -6.87
CA ALA A 149 -15.04 19.16 -6.25
C ALA A 149 -15.08 19.23 -4.71
N VAL A 150 -14.48 20.26 -4.11
CA VAL A 150 -14.50 20.50 -2.66
C VAL A 150 -15.89 20.80 -2.14
N ILE A 151 -16.66 21.66 -2.84
CA ILE A 151 -18.03 22.02 -2.44
C ILE A 151 -18.97 20.82 -2.57
N ALA A 152 -18.82 20.02 -3.62
CA ALA A 152 -19.65 18.83 -3.83
C ALA A 152 -19.37 17.71 -2.81
N ASN A 153 -18.16 17.66 -2.25
CA ASN A 153 -17.71 16.58 -1.36
C ASN A 153 -16.95 17.09 -0.13
N PRO A 154 -17.53 18.01 0.67
CA PRO A 154 -16.78 18.75 1.69
C PRO A 154 -16.23 17.86 2.81
N VAL A 155 -16.87 16.73 3.08
CA VAL A 155 -16.52 15.84 4.21
C VAL A 155 -16.29 14.38 3.78
N CYS A 156 -16.16 14.11 2.49
CA CYS A 156 -16.08 12.72 1.99
C CYS A 156 -14.91 11.94 2.58
N ALA A 157 -13.73 12.54 2.65
CA ALA A 157 -12.55 11.90 3.23
C ALA A 157 -12.73 11.67 4.74
N SER A 158 -13.15 12.69 5.50
CA SER A 158 -13.29 12.63 6.97
C SER A 158 -14.34 11.62 7.42
N LEU A 159 -15.42 11.42 6.65
CA LEU A 159 -16.46 10.46 6.98
C LEU A 159 -16.12 9.01 6.58
N THR A 160 -15.03 8.80 5.85
CA THR A 160 -14.68 7.45 5.37
C THR A 160 -14.34 6.51 6.53
N MET A 161 -13.48 6.92 7.46
CA MET A 161 -13.13 6.10 8.63
C MET A 161 -14.33 5.80 9.55
N PRO A 162 -15.16 6.78 9.97
CA PRO A 162 -16.37 6.48 10.73
C PRO A 162 -17.30 5.48 10.02
N ARG A 163 -17.47 5.60 8.69
CA ARG A 163 -18.27 4.65 7.91
C ARG A 163 -17.67 3.26 7.87
N ILE A 164 -16.36 3.14 7.71
CA ILE A 164 -15.66 1.85 7.73
C ILE A 164 -15.81 1.19 9.09
N LEU A 165 -15.58 1.91 10.18
CA LEU A 165 -15.73 1.39 11.54
C LEU A 165 -17.17 0.97 11.82
N TRP A 166 -18.15 1.77 11.40
CA TRP A 166 -19.56 1.41 11.51
C TRP A 166 -19.91 0.13 10.74
N GLN A 167 -19.45 0.01 9.50
CA GLN A 167 -19.66 -1.20 8.69
C GLN A 167 -18.94 -2.41 9.30
N ALA A 168 -17.72 -2.24 9.79
CA ALA A 168 -16.97 -3.30 10.46
C ALA A 168 -17.72 -3.78 11.72
N ALA A 169 -18.19 -2.87 12.56
CA ALA A 169 -19.02 -3.18 13.73
C ALA A 169 -20.29 -3.94 13.32
N ARG A 170 -20.98 -3.48 12.29
CA ARG A 170 -22.17 -4.13 11.76
C ARG A 170 -21.90 -5.55 11.24
N LEU A 171 -20.79 -5.75 10.51
CA LEU A 171 -20.38 -7.06 10.00
C LEU A 171 -20.04 -8.01 11.16
N HIS A 172 -19.35 -7.52 12.16
CA HIS A 172 -18.98 -8.32 13.34
C HIS A 172 -20.20 -8.71 14.18
N TRP A 173 -21.04 -7.74 14.59
CA TRP A 173 -22.13 -7.98 15.53
C TRP A 173 -23.39 -8.56 14.88
N GLN A 174 -23.76 -8.08 13.68
CA GLN A 174 -25.01 -8.54 13.04
C GLN A 174 -24.79 -9.78 12.17
N ARG A 175 -23.67 -9.87 11.45
CA ARG A 175 -23.39 -10.98 10.54
C ARG A 175 -22.47 -12.03 11.12
N ARG A 176 -21.87 -11.78 12.30
CA ARG A 176 -20.96 -12.69 13.00
C ARG A 176 -19.87 -13.27 12.09
N LEU A 177 -19.34 -12.42 11.21
CA LEU A 177 -18.25 -12.83 10.33
C LEU A 177 -17.00 -13.15 11.16
N PRO A 178 -16.23 -14.18 10.77
CA PRO A 178 -14.98 -14.50 11.44
C PRO A 178 -14.01 -13.32 11.32
N VAL A 179 -13.24 -13.09 12.37
CA VAL A 179 -12.18 -12.10 12.41
C VAL A 179 -10.85 -12.84 12.30
N TYR A 180 -10.06 -12.51 11.31
CA TYR A 180 -8.75 -13.10 11.08
C TYR A 180 -7.68 -12.21 11.71
N GLU A 181 -6.79 -12.81 12.47
CA GLU A 181 -5.61 -12.12 12.99
C GLU A 181 -4.71 -11.65 11.85
N LYS A 182 -4.07 -10.49 12.06
CA LYS A 182 -3.13 -9.93 11.09
C LYS A 182 -1.85 -10.78 11.07
N PRO A 183 -1.53 -11.46 9.96
CA PRO A 183 -0.31 -12.22 9.86
C PRO A 183 0.91 -11.31 9.69
N VAL A 184 2.09 -11.80 10.07
CA VAL A 184 3.36 -11.11 9.79
C VAL A 184 3.54 -11.02 8.26
N PRO A 185 4.05 -9.89 7.71
CA PRO A 185 4.37 -9.78 6.29
C PRO A 185 5.37 -10.86 5.83
N ASP A 186 5.12 -11.47 4.67
CA ASP A 186 5.96 -12.56 4.15
C ASP A 186 7.07 -12.07 3.22
N ASN A 187 6.95 -10.85 2.71
CA ASN A 187 7.88 -10.33 1.70
C ASN A 187 8.14 -8.83 1.87
N ASP A 188 9.16 -8.36 1.18
CA ASP A 188 9.63 -6.97 1.23
C ASP A 188 8.74 -5.99 0.48
N LEU A 189 7.77 -6.47 -0.31
CA LEU A 189 6.76 -5.64 -0.98
C LEU A 189 5.72 -5.07 -0.02
N THR A 190 5.67 -5.57 1.22
CA THR A 190 4.83 -5.00 2.27
C THR A 190 5.64 -4.03 3.10
N ILE A 191 5.40 -2.74 2.90
CA ILE A 191 6.13 -1.64 3.51
C ILE A 191 5.22 -0.92 4.50
N ARG A 192 5.81 -0.44 5.60
CA ARG A 192 5.13 0.43 6.54
C ARG A 192 5.69 1.87 6.41
N PRO A 193 5.06 2.73 5.61
CA PRO A 193 5.59 4.06 5.31
C PRO A 193 5.36 5.09 6.42
N VAL A 194 4.71 4.71 7.53
CA VAL A 194 4.41 5.66 8.61
C VAL A 194 5.70 5.95 9.39
N PRO A 195 6.20 7.19 9.40
CA PRO A 195 7.33 7.54 10.24
C PRO A 195 6.94 7.33 11.70
N PRO A 196 7.87 6.89 12.56
CA PRO A 196 7.61 6.66 13.97
C PRO A 196 7.02 7.92 14.60
N SER A 197 5.97 7.74 15.41
CA SER A 197 5.33 8.84 16.13
C SER A 197 6.32 9.49 17.10
N MET A 198 5.98 10.66 17.63
CA MET A 198 6.84 11.30 18.65
C MET A 198 7.04 10.39 19.88
N ILE A 199 6.00 9.64 20.26
CA ILE A 199 6.04 8.68 21.37
C ILE A 199 6.97 7.51 21.03
N ASP A 200 6.90 6.98 19.82
CA ASP A 200 7.77 5.89 19.34
C ASP A 200 9.24 6.33 19.32
N ARG A 201 9.53 7.58 18.90
CA ARG A 201 10.87 8.14 18.93
C ARG A 201 11.42 8.29 20.36
N ILE A 202 10.58 8.77 21.29
CA ILE A 202 10.97 8.88 22.69
C ILE A 202 11.24 7.49 23.27
N GLY A 203 10.32 6.53 23.05
CA GLY A 203 10.48 5.15 23.48
C GLY A 203 11.74 4.51 22.92
N MET A 204 11.97 4.67 21.61
CA MET A 204 13.19 4.15 20.94
C MET A 204 14.46 4.78 21.51
N ASN A 205 14.49 6.11 21.69
CA ASN A 205 15.64 6.80 22.27
C ASN A 205 15.92 6.36 23.72
N MET A 206 14.86 6.07 24.49
CA MET A 206 15.02 5.50 25.84
C MET A 206 15.63 4.10 25.81
N VAL A 207 15.16 3.24 24.90
CA VAL A 207 15.72 1.88 24.73
C VAL A 207 17.16 1.95 24.27
N ILE A 208 17.48 2.75 23.27
CA ILE A 208 18.86 2.95 22.80
C ILE A 208 19.74 3.47 23.93
N GLY A 209 19.30 4.53 24.64
CA GLY A 209 20.06 5.10 25.75
C GLY A 209 20.23 4.15 26.96
N PHE A 210 19.35 3.16 27.12
CA PHE A 210 19.51 2.08 28.09
C PHE A 210 20.54 1.05 27.59
N LEU A 211 20.46 0.65 26.31
CA LEU A 211 21.37 -0.34 25.71
C LEU A 211 22.81 0.19 25.64
N ASP A 212 23.02 1.50 25.36
CA ASP A 212 24.34 2.14 25.38
C ASP A 212 25.01 2.13 26.76
N ARG A 213 24.24 1.95 27.83
CA ARG A 213 24.76 1.93 29.22
C ARG A 213 25.04 0.53 29.72
N LEU A 214 24.74 -0.51 28.94
CA LEU A 214 25.06 -1.89 29.34
C LEU A 214 26.57 -2.11 29.25
N PRO A 215 27.22 -2.52 30.37
CA PRO A 215 28.68 -2.56 30.45
C PRO A 215 29.30 -3.70 29.64
N GLU A 216 28.59 -4.78 29.42
CA GLU A 216 29.05 -5.95 28.67
C GLU A 216 27.88 -6.63 27.95
N GLY A 217 28.09 -6.99 26.70
CA GLY A 217 27.14 -7.76 25.90
C GLY A 217 27.27 -7.47 24.42
N ASP A 218 26.98 -8.46 23.64
CA ASP A 218 26.88 -8.34 22.18
C ASP A 218 25.41 -8.47 21.82
N LEU A 219 24.80 -7.34 21.46
CA LEU A 219 23.38 -7.23 21.18
C LEU A 219 23.15 -6.64 19.79
N SER A 220 22.34 -7.29 18.98
CA SER A 220 21.81 -6.73 17.74
C SER A 220 20.36 -6.35 17.94
N LEU A 221 20.05 -5.06 17.74
CA LEU A 221 18.70 -4.52 17.78
C LEU A 221 18.23 -4.24 16.35
N THR A 222 17.12 -4.86 15.96
CA THR A 222 16.43 -4.53 14.71
C THR A 222 15.22 -3.67 15.02
N THR A 223 15.21 -2.44 14.48
CA THR A 223 14.13 -1.48 14.68
C THR A 223 12.96 -1.79 13.72
N PRO A 224 11.73 -1.26 13.95
CA PRO A 224 10.58 -1.47 13.07
C PRO A 224 10.81 -1.02 11.62
N ASP A 225 11.66 0.00 11.40
CA ASP A 225 12.11 0.46 10.08
C ASP A 225 13.26 -0.37 9.49
N ARG A 226 13.48 -1.59 10.03
CA ARG A 226 14.47 -2.60 9.59
C ARG A 226 15.93 -2.16 9.70
N LYS A 227 16.25 -1.08 10.41
CA LYS A 227 17.64 -0.74 10.70
C LYS A 227 18.19 -1.68 11.75
N LYS A 228 19.35 -2.28 11.46
CA LYS A 228 20.12 -3.06 12.45
C LYS A 228 21.12 -2.16 13.14
N MET A 229 21.05 -2.12 14.45
CA MET A 229 22.03 -1.45 15.30
C MET A 229 22.73 -2.49 16.15
N HIS A 230 24.06 -2.42 16.22
CA HIS A 230 24.87 -3.30 17.04
C HIS A 230 25.36 -2.54 18.26
N PHE A 231 25.21 -3.14 19.43
CA PHE A 231 25.67 -2.64 20.71
C PHE A 231 26.65 -3.66 21.27
N GLY A 232 27.87 -3.25 21.62
CA GLY A 232 28.91 -4.13 22.10
C GLY A 232 30.25 -3.93 21.40
N GLN A 233 31.21 -4.86 21.61
CA GLN A 233 32.53 -4.74 21.01
C GLN A 233 32.53 -5.07 19.51
N PRO A 234 33.17 -4.26 18.65
CA PRO A 234 33.24 -4.54 17.21
C PRO A 234 34.01 -5.85 16.95
N GLY A 235 33.38 -6.78 16.22
CA GLY A 235 34.02 -8.01 15.75
C GLY A 235 33.56 -9.32 16.39
N THR A 236 32.68 -9.27 17.35
CA THR A 236 32.03 -10.45 17.93
C THR A 236 30.67 -10.70 17.26
N GLN A 237 30.29 -11.92 16.99
CA GLN A 237 28.93 -12.22 16.53
C GLN A 237 27.93 -11.95 17.66
N PRO A 238 26.77 -11.30 17.38
CA PRO A 238 25.81 -10.98 18.42
C PRO A 238 25.33 -12.22 19.15
N SER A 239 25.46 -12.21 20.46
CA SER A 239 24.99 -13.31 21.33
C SER A 239 23.49 -13.25 21.59
N LEU A 240 22.87 -12.10 21.37
CA LEU A 240 21.43 -11.89 21.48
C LEU A 240 20.92 -11.00 20.32
N GLU A 241 19.91 -11.49 19.61
CA GLU A 241 19.22 -10.72 18.58
C GLU A 241 17.84 -10.30 19.09
N LEU A 242 17.63 -8.99 19.22
CA LEU A 242 16.40 -8.41 19.70
C LEU A 242 15.71 -7.69 18.54
N THR A 243 14.52 -8.12 18.19
CA THR A 243 13.72 -7.47 17.16
C THR A 243 12.53 -6.78 17.80
N ILE A 244 12.48 -5.44 17.71
CA ILE A 244 11.31 -4.69 18.12
C ILE A 244 10.30 -4.73 16.99
N ARG A 245 9.16 -5.35 17.26
CA ARG A 245 8.00 -5.37 16.36
C ARG A 245 6.97 -4.39 16.89
N GLU A 246 6.46 -3.52 16.03
CA GLU A 246 5.26 -2.75 16.38
C GLU A 246 4.03 -3.65 16.22
N TYR A 247 3.17 -3.61 17.19
CA TYR A 247 1.86 -4.25 17.19
C TYR A 247 0.80 -3.31 16.64
#